data_8af5674f16afe2c34530cd9970ede436
#
_entry.id   8af5674f16afe2c34530cd9970ede436
#
_cell.length_a   1.000
_cell.length_b   1.000
_cell.length_c   1.000
_cell.angle_alpha   90.00
_cell.angle_beta   90.00
_cell.angle_gamma   90.00
#
_symmetry.space_group_name_H-M   'P 1'
#
loop_
_entity.id
_entity.type
_entity.pdbx_description
1 polymer ?
#
loop_
_entity_poly.entity_id
_entity_poly.type
_entity_poly.pdbx_seq_one_letter_code
_entity_poly.pdbx_strand_id
1 'polypeptide(L)'
;MSLEQTLIATAERECGARLAAIEQAAGLIAEAETLAATLRHHGIADAKAVGFSIAWITPPSASVRCWVNTISADAQSLLQALRDADLRIGGLTPLDITQTAIAIEGLTVKVRVTNIVGEQLLRQLITTIAPLASRLAPEAAHG
;
A
#
# COMPACT_ATOMS: atom_id res chain seq x y z
N MET A 1 -11.86 41.29 9.96
CA MET A 1 -11.46 40.49 8.77
C MET A 1 -12.73 40.03 8.05
N SER A 2 -12.78 40.20 6.74
CA SER A 2 -13.92 39.76 5.95
C SER A 2 -13.93 38.26 5.80
N LEU A 3 -15.04 37.67 5.40
CA LEU A 3 -15.15 36.25 5.11
C LEU A 3 -14.18 35.87 4.00
N GLU A 4 -14.07 36.67 2.95
CA GLU A 4 -13.14 36.43 1.85
C GLU A 4 -11.70 36.34 2.34
N GLN A 5 -11.27 37.30 3.17
CA GLN A 5 -9.91 37.27 3.74
C GLN A 5 -9.69 36.10 4.62
N THR A 6 -10.68 35.64 5.39
CA THR A 6 -10.60 34.45 6.22
C THR A 6 -10.45 33.20 5.38
N LEU A 7 -11.20 33.07 4.28
CA LEU A 7 -11.12 31.93 3.37
C LEU A 7 -9.76 31.87 2.66
N ILE A 8 -9.25 33.02 2.20
CA ILE A 8 -7.93 33.10 1.57
C ILE A 8 -6.84 32.68 2.55
N ALA A 9 -6.86 33.20 3.77
CA ALA A 9 -5.88 32.88 4.80
C ALA A 9 -5.92 31.40 5.17
N THR A 10 -7.10 30.80 5.23
CA THR A 10 -7.26 29.36 5.47
C THR A 10 -6.67 28.54 4.33
N ALA A 11 -6.96 28.91 3.08
CA ALA A 11 -6.43 28.21 1.91
C ALA A 11 -4.89 28.28 1.85
N GLU A 12 -4.32 29.44 2.16
CA GLU A 12 -2.86 29.62 2.21
C GLU A 12 -2.22 28.76 3.28
N ARG A 13 -2.82 28.66 4.47
CA ARG A 13 -2.33 27.80 5.55
C ARG A 13 -2.42 26.33 5.19
N GLU A 14 -3.50 25.90 4.55
CA GLU A 14 -3.65 24.52 4.08
C GLU A 14 -2.59 24.19 3.02
N CYS A 15 -2.37 25.08 2.07
CA CYS A 15 -1.35 24.91 1.04
C CYS A 15 0.05 24.81 1.66
N GLY A 16 0.38 25.68 2.59
CA GLY A 16 1.65 25.66 3.31
C GLY A 16 1.85 24.38 4.10
N ALA A 17 0.79 23.89 4.78
CA ALA A 17 0.84 22.65 5.52
C ALA A 17 1.06 21.44 4.58
N ARG A 18 0.43 21.45 3.41
CA ARG A 18 0.64 20.38 2.40
C ARG A 18 2.07 20.35 1.88
N LEU A 19 2.62 21.49 1.53
CA LEU A 19 3.99 21.59 1.03
C LEU A 19 5.00 21.10 2.07
N ALA A 20 4.85 21.53 3.33
CA ALA A 20 5.71 21.10 4.41
C ALA A 20 5.61 19.57 4.65
N ALA A 21 4.40 19.03 4.60
CA ALA A 21 4.19 17.59 4.77
C ALA A 21 4.86 16.78 3.64
N ILE A 22 4.78 17.25 2.40
CA ILE A 22 5.43 16.61 1.26
C ILE A 22 6.96 16.61 1.44
N GLU A 23 7.54 17.73 1.85
CA GLU A 23 8.97 17.83 2.09
C GLU A 23 9.45 16.87 3.18
N GLN A 24 8.69 16.76 4.27
CA GLN A 24 9.01 15.86 5.38
C GLN A 24 8.86 14.38 5.00
N ALA A 25 7.99 14.08 4.05
CA ALA A 25 7.68 12.72 3.63
C ALA A 25 8.46 12.26 2.39
N ALA A 26 9.51 12.98 1.98
CA ALA A 26 10.24 12.68 0.75
C ALA A 26 10.72 11.23 0.67
N GLY A 27 11.23 10.67 1.78
CA GLY A 27 11.66 9.26 1.83
C GLY A 27 10.51 8.27 1.66
N LEU A 28 9.37 8.56 2.28
CA LEU A 28 8.17 7.73 2.18
C LEU A 28 7.59 7.75 0.76
N ILE A 29 7.58 8.93 0.14
CA ILE A 29 7.12 9.09 -1.25
C ILE A 29 8.01 8.31 -2.20
N ALA A 30 9.33 8.40 -2.03
CA ALA A 30 10.29 7.66 -2.84
C ALA A 30 10.10 6.15 -2.70
N GLU A 31 9.84 5.66 -1.49
CA GLU A 31 9.55 4.25 -1.23
C GLU A 31 8.28 3.80 -1.97
N ALA A 32 7.21 4.61 -1.91
CA ALA A 32 5.96 4.31 -2.59
C ALA A 32 6.13 4.27 -4.12
N GLU A 33 6.85 5.23 -4.68
CA GLU A 33 7.11 5.29 -6.11
C GLU A 33 7.96 4.11 -6.58
N THR A 34 8.97 3.74 -5.81
CA THR A 34 9.83 2.59 -6.11
C THR A 34 9.03 1.29 -6.07
N LEU A 35 8.19 1.11 -5.06
CA LEU A 35 7.34 -0.06 -4.95
C LEU A 35 6.36 -0.16 -6.12
N ALA A 36 5.70 0.95 -6.47
CA ALA A 36 4.79 1.00 -7.61
C ALA A 36 5.49 0.64 -8.91
N ALA A 37 6.68 1.20 -9.14
CA ALA A 37 7.48 0.91 -10.33
C ALA A 37 7.88 -0.57 -10.38
N THR A 38 8.27 -1.15 -9.25
CA THR A 38 8.62 -2.57 -9.14
C THR A 38 7.43 -3.45 -9.50
N LEU A 39 6.26 -3.16 -8.98
CA LEU A 39 5.04 -3.92 -9.30
C LEU A 39 4.67 -3.80 -10.78
N ARG A 40 4.78 -2.60 -11.36
CA ARG A 40 4.53 -2.41 -12.80
C ARG A 40 5.51 -3.22 -13.64
N HIS A 41 6.77 -3.25 -13.24
CA HIS A 41 7.80 -4.04 -13.94
C HIS A 41 7.49 -5.53 -13.92
N HIS A 42 6.83 -6.01 -12.87
CA HIS A 42 6.46 -7.43 -12.71
C HIS A 42 5.02 -7.73 -13.13
N GLY A 43 4.41 -6.90 -13.94
CA GLY A 43 3.14 -7.19 -14.60
C GLY A 43 1.90 -6.56 -13.99
N ILE A 44 2.03 -5.80 -12.90
CA ILE A 44 0.91 -5.05 -12.32
C ILE A 44 0.87 -3.65 -12.93
N ALA A 45 0.33 -3.57 -14.14
CA ALA A 45 0.42 -2.39 -14.99
C ALA A 45 -0.21 -1.13 -14.38
N ASP A 46 -1.24 -1.28 -13.55
CA ASP A 46 -1.96 -0.16 -12.94
C ASP A 46 -1.47 0.20 -11.54
N ALA A 47 -0.38 -0.39 -11.06
CA ALA A 47 0.19 -0.04 -9.76
C ALA A 47 0.62 1.43 -9.75
N LYS A 48 0.13 2.17 -8.76
CA LYS A 48 0.35 3.61 -8.67
C LYS A 48 0.56 4.02 -7.23
N ALA A 49 1.61 4.80 -7.01
CA ALA A 49 1.82 5.44 -5.72
C ALA A 49 0.79 6.55 -5.55
N VAL A 50 0.10 6.54 -4.43
CA VAL A 50 -0.89 7.55 -4.07
C VAL A 50 -0.68 7.97 -2.62
N GLY A 51 -1.09 9.16 -2.31
CA GLY A 51 -1.00 9.63 -0.95
C GLY A 51 -1.57 11.02 -0.79
N PHE A 52 -2.06 11.25 0.32
CA PHE A 52 -2.28 12.52 1.00
C PHE A 52 -3.28 12.33 2.14
N SER A 53 -3.23 13.22 3.10
CA SER A 53 -4.21 13.31 4.16
C SER A 53 -4.21 14.72 4.72
N ILE A 54 -5.39 15.28 4.94
CA ILE A 54 -5.56 16.54 5.67
C ILE A 54 -6.51 16.30 6.84
N ALA A 55 -6.09 16.74 8.01
CA ALA A 55 -6.97 16.83 9.17
C ALA A 55 -7.59 18.22 9.25
N TRP A 56 -8.91 18.26 9.32
CA TRP A 56 -9.67 19.52 9.45
C TRP A 56 -9.78 19.91 10.90
N ILE A 57 -8.65 20.38 11.45
CA ILE A 57 -8.59 20.94 12.80
C ILE A 57 -8.10 22.38 12.71
N THR A 58 -8.22 23.11 13.79
CA THR A 58 -7.77 24.51 13.82
C THR A 58 -6.53 24.63 14.70
N PRO A 59 -5.34 24.94 14.12
CA PRO A 59 -5.06 25.14 12.69
C PRO A 59 -5.09 23.83 11.89
N PRO A 60 -5.35 23.89 10.57
CA PRO A 60 -5.32 22.70 9.73
C PRO A 60 -3.93 22.08 9.70
N SER A 61 -3.88 20.76 9.80
CA SER A 61 -2.64 20.00 9.68
C SER A 61 -2.72 19.06 8.49
N ALA A 62 -1.58 18.80 7.85
CA ALA A 62 -1.48 17.90 6.74
C ALA A 62 -0.42 16.85 7.03
N SER A 63 -0.69 15.62 6.64
CA SER A 63 0.29 14.55 6.66
C SER A 63 0.24 13.80 5.34
N VAL A 64 1.38 13.26 4.92
CA VAL A 64 1.42 12.39 3.75
C VAL A 64 1.41 10.96 4.25
N ARG A 65 0.36 10.23 3.89
CA ARG A 65 0.28 8.80 4.00
C ARG A 65 0.36 8.24 2.60
N CYS A 66 1.36 7.43 2.35
CA CYS A 66 1.58 6.87 1.04
C CYS A 66 1.22 5.40 1.02
N TRP A 67 0.64 4.96 -0.07
CA TRP A 67 0.40 3.56 -0.37
C TRP A 67 0.49 3.35 -1.86
N VAL A 68 0.62 2.10 -2.26
CA VAL A 68 0.53 1.74 -3.67
C VAL A 68 -0.84 1.15 -3.91
N ASN A 69 -1.54 1.64 -4.93
CA ASN A 69 -2.88 1.19 -5.26
C ASN A 69 -2.86 0.37 -6.54
N THR A 70 -3.64 -0.71 -6.58
CA THR A 70 -3.90 -1.47 -7.79
C THR A 70 -5.37 -1.91 -7.80
N ILE A 71 -6.01 -1.83 -8.96
CA ILE A 71 -7.43 -2.10 -9.13
C ILE A 71 -7.65 -3.38 -9.93
N SER A 72 -6.81 -3.62 -10.93
CA SER A 72 -7.02 -4.69 -11.91
C SER A 72 -6.30 -5.98 -11.59
N ALA A 73 -5.40 -5.99 -10.59
CA ALA A 73 -4.65 -7.19 -10.25
C ALA A 73 -5.55 -8.23 -9.58
N ASP A 74 -5.46 -9.49 -10.03
CA ASP A 74 -6.03 -10.60 -9.29
C ASP A 74 -5.02 -11.10 -8.24
N ALA A 75 -5.48 -11.96 -7.33
CA ALA A 75 -4.66 -12.45 -6.24
C ALA A 75 -3.42 -13.20 -6.74
N GLN A 76 -3.59 -14.05 -7.74
CA GLN A 76 -2.50 -14.87 -8.25
C GLN A 76 -1.42 -14.02 -8.92
N SER A 77 -1.81 -13.08 -9.77
CA SER A 77 -0.89 -12.17 -10.44
C SER A 77 -0.13 -11.30 -9.44
N LEU A 78 -0.82 -10.82 -8.42
CA LEU A 78 -0.20 -9.99 -7.40
C LEU A 78 0.82 -10.78 -6.57
N LEU A 79 0.46 -11.98 -6.12
CA LEU A 79 1.36 -12.84 -5.35
C LEU A 79 2.57 -13.24 -6.18
N GLN A 80 2.38 -13.51 -7.48
CA GLN A 80 3.49 -13.83 -8.38
C GLN A 80 4.43 -12.62 -8.56
N ALA A 81 3.88 -11.43 -8.74
CA ALA A 81 4.67 -10.20 -8.86
C ALA A 81 5.50 -9.94 -7.61
N LEU A 82 4.93 -10.12 -6.42
CA LEU A 82 5.64 -9.94 -5.16
C LEU A 82 6.78 -10.98 -5.02
N ARG A 83 6.52 -12.22 -5.40
CA ARG A 83 7.54 -13.27 -5.38
C ARG A 83 8.70 -12.94 -6.33
N ASP A 84 8.38 -12.57 -7.56
CA ASP A 84 9.38 -12.26 -8.59
C ASP A 84 10.24 -11.04 -8.22
N ALA A 85 9.66 -10.12 -7.45
CA ALA A 85 10.35 -8.94 -6.94
C ALA A 85 11.09 -9.20 -5.62
N ASP A 86 11.04 -10.43 -5.10
CA ASP A 86 11.61 -10.81 -3.80
C ASP A 86 11.03 -9.99 -2.64
N LEU A 87 9.74 -9.70 -2.72
CA LEU A 87 9.01 -8.98 -1.67
C LEU A 87 8.17 -9.96 -0.86
N ARG A 88 8.33 -9.92 0.46
CA ARG A 88 7.62 -10.81 1.38
C ARG A 88 6.45 -10.09 2.02
N ILE A 89 5.32 -10.77 2.08
CA ILE A 89 4.13 -10.24 2.75
C ILE A 89 4.32 -10.35 4.27
N GLY A 90 4.23 -9.20 4.93
CA GLY A 90 4.30 -9.12 6.39
C GLY A 90 2.94 -9.15 7.08
N GLY A 91 1.87 -8.89 6.34
CA GLY A 91 0.52 -8.92 6.90
C GLY A 91 -0.53 -8.56 5.87
N LEU A 92 -1.76 -8.99 6.14
CA LEU A 92 -2.94 -8.70 5.33
C LEU A 92 -4.00 -8.09 6.21
N THR A 93 -4.54 -6.94 5.81
CA THR A 93 -5.60 -6.26 6.56
C THR A 93 -6.77 -6.00 5.63
N PRO A 94 -7.91 -6.67 5.81
CA PRO A 94 -9.12 -6.33 5.07
C PRO A 94 -9.58 -4.93 5.45
N LEU A 95 -9.83 -4.08 4.46
CA LEU A 95 -10.31 -2.71 4.68
C LEU A 95 -11.83 -2.63 4.53
N ASP A 96 -12.36 -3.31 3.53
CA ASP A 96 -13.80 -3.48 3.32
C ASP A 96 -14.04 -4.74 2.47
N ILE A 97 -15.27 -4.89 1.96
CA ILE A 97 -15.69 -6.08 1.18
C ILE A 97 -14.81 -6.32 -0.05
N THR A 98 -14.25 -5.25 -0.64
CA THR A 98 -13.53 -5.33 -1.91
C THR A 98 -12.08 -4.85 -1.82
N GLN A 99 -11.61 -4.45 -0.64
CA GLN A 99 -10.28 -3.87 -0.49
C GLN A 99 -9.49 -4.54 0.61
N THR A 100 -8.20 -4.76 0.33
CA THR A 100 -7.25 -5.32 1.28
C THR A 100 -5.95 -4.54 1.23
N ALA A 101 -5.38 -4.25 2.39
CA ALA A 101 -4.04 -3.68 2.50
C ALA A 101 -3.03 -4.80 2.75
N ILE A 102 -1.96 -4.82 1.98
CA ILE A 102 -0.86 -5.77 2.10
C ILE A 102 0.35 -5.03 2.66
N ALA A 103 0.81 -5.44 3.83
CA ALA A 103 2.08 -4.97 4.38
C ALA A 103 3.22 -5.79 3.80
N ILE A 104 4.28 -5.12 3.39
CA ILE A 104 5.49 -5.75 2.87
C ILE A 104 6.58 -5.68 3.95
N GLU A 105 7.24 -6.79 4.22
CA GLU A 105 8.33 -6.82 5.19
C GLU A 105 9.44 -5.83 4.81
N GLY A 106 9.87 -5.02 5.76
CA GLY A 106 10.93 -4.04 5.57
C GLY A 106 10.49 -2.73 4.94
N LEU A 107 9.22 -2.59 4.56
CA LEU A 107 8.67 -1.37 3.98
C LEU A 107 7.63 -0.74 4.90
N THR A 108 7.59 0.59 4.92
CA THR A 108 6.54 1.35 5.61
C THR A 108 5.28 1.44 4.77
N VAL A 109 5.44 1.55 3.46
CA VAL A 109 4.35 1.68 2.50
C VAL A 109 3.65 0.33 2.30
N LYS A 110 2.33 0.36 2.24
CA LYS A 110 1.50 -0.83 2.00
C LYS A 110 0.94 -0.81 0.58
N VAL A 111 0.61 -1.98 0.07
CA VAL A 111 -0.11 -2.13 -1.19
C VAL A 111 -1.60 -2.27 -0.88
N ARG A 112 -2.41 -1.40 -1.47
CA ARG A 112 -3.87 -1.50 -1.37
C ARG A 112 -4.40 -2.12 -2.65
N VAL A 113 -5.12 -3.21 -2.51
CA VAL A 113 -5.68 -3.95 -3.63
C VAL A 113 -7.19 -3.83 -3.60
N THR A 114 -7.78 -3.42 -4.72
CA THR A 114 -9.23 -3.38 -4.89
C THR A 114 -9.71 -4.67 -5.54
N ASN A 115 -10.91 -5.11 -5.21
CA ASN A 115 -11.56 -6.33 -5.70
C ASN A 115 -10.97 -7.65 -5.16
N ILE A 116 -10.07 -7.57 -4.20
CA ILE A 116 -9.57 -8.76 -3.52
C ILE A 116 -9.66 -8.53 -2.01
N VAL A 117 -10.40 -9.37 -1.32
CA VAL A 117 -10.47 -9.32 0.14
C VAL A 117 -9.35 -10.17 0.75
N GLY A 118 -8.96 -9.81 1.96
CA GLY A 118 -7.87 -10.49 2.67
C GLY A 118 -8.06 -11.99 2.77
N GLU A 119 -9.30 -12.46 2.93
CA GLU A 119 -9.62 -13.87 2.98
C GLU A 119 -9.25 -14.60 1.69
N GLN A 120 -9.54 -13.99 0.53
CA GLN A 120 -9.17 -14.56 -0.77
C GLN A 120 -7.66 -14.60 -0.96
N LEU A 121 -6.98 -13.52 -0.59
CA LEU A 121 -5.51 -13.48 -0.64
C LEU A 121 -4.90 -14.54 0.27
N LEU A 122 -5.44 -14.70 1.47
CA LEU A 122 -4.96 -15.70 2.41
C LEU A 122 -5.12 -17.12 1.86
N ARG A 123 -6.26 -17.43 1.25
CA ARG A 123 -6.49 -18.73 0.59
C ARG A 123 -5.50 -18.97 -0.53
N GLN A 124 -5.27 -17.99 -1.39
CA GLN A 124 -4.29 -18.09 -2.47
C GLN A 124 -2.87 -18.26 -1.94
N LEU A 125 -2.53 -17.55 -0.89
CA LEU A 125 -1.23 -17.66 -0.25
C LEU A 125 -1.01 -19.07 0.31
N ILE A 126 -2.00 -19.60 1.00
CA ILE A 126 -1.97 -20.97 1.55
C ILE A 126 -1.84 -21.98 0.41
N THR A 127 -2.61 -21.84 -0.66
CA THR A 127 -2.53 -22.73 -1.83
C THR A 127 -1.15 -22.68 -2.48
N THR A 128 -0.54 -21.52 -2.52
CA THR A 128 0.80 -21.33 -3.08
C THR A 128 1.89 -21.96 -2.21
N ILE A 129 1.73 -21.90 -0.89
CA ILE A 129 2.72 -22.41 0.08
C ILE A 129 2.50 -23.91 0.35
N ALA A 130 1.27 -24.39 0.36
CA ALA A 130 0.94 -25.77 0.70
C ALA A 130 1.73 -26.84 -0.06
N PRO A 131 1.94 -26.73 -1.40
CA PRO A 131 2.76 -27.71 -2.10
C PRO A 131 4.19 -27.81 -1.59
N LEU A 132 4.79 -26.67 -1.20
CA LEU A 132 6.14 -26.65 -0.63
C LEU A 132 6.14 -27.27 0.77
N ALA A 133 5.18 -26.92 1.59
CA ALA A 133 5.02 -27.50 2.92
C ALA A 133 4.79 -29.01 2.85
N SER A 134 4.00 -29.49 1.90
CA SER A 134 3.76 -30.91 1.67
C SER A 134 5.00 -31.66 1.26
N ARG A 135 5.92 -31.04 0.54
CA ARG A 135 7.20 -31.62 0.16
C ARG A 135 8.13 -31.77 1.35
N LEU A 136 8.09 -30.82 2.28
CA LEU A 136 8.97 -30.82 3.46
C LEU A 136 8.43 -31.68 4.59
N ALA A 137 7.12 -31.71 4.81
CA ALA A 137 6.49 -32.43 5.90
C ALA A 137 6.77 -33.95 5.89
N PRO A 138 6.69 -34.66 4.76
CA PRO A 138 7.05 -36.09 4.73
C PRO A 138 8.49 -36.38 5.13
N GLU A 139 9.43 -35.57 4.71
CA GLU A 139 10.84 -35.70 5.09
C GLU A 139 11.02 -35.49 6.58
N ALA A 140 10.37 -34.47 7.15
CA ALA A 140 10.41 -34.23 8.59
C ALA A 140 9.75 -35.34 9.39
N ALA A 141 8.70 -35.98 8.87
CA ALA A 141 8.01 -37.09 9.51
C ALA A 141 8.84 -38.38 9.48
N HIS A 142 9.67 -38.54 8.49
CA HIS A 142 10.53 -39.72 8.33
C HIS A 142 11.91 -39.55 8.98
N GLY A 143 12.24 -38.32 9.25
CA GLY A 143 13.46 -38.01 9.95
C GLY A 143 13.34 -38.22 11.43
#